data_cb2f75c791a121bd70fc03b26d2fdc6e
#
_entry.id   cb2f75c791a121bd70fc03b26d2fdc6e
#
_cell.length_a   1.000
_cell.length_b   1.000
_cell.length_c   1.000
_cell.angle_alpha   90.00
_cell.angle_beta   90.00
_cell.angle_gamma   90.00
#
_symmetry.space_group_name_H-M   'P 1'
#
loop_
_entity.id
_entity.type
_entity.pdbx_description
1 polymer ?
#
loop_
_entity_poly.entity_id
_entity_poly.type
_entity_poly.pdbx_seq_one_letter_code
_entity_poly.pdbx_strand_id
1 'polypeptide(L)'
;MTETTFERPAANGQEPDVLVDVRGVKVHFPIKRGVILDKVIGHVYAVDGVDLQIRRGETYGLVGESGCGKSTLGKAILNLEPPTEGSVTIDGVDVASLKGEQLRRMRKDFQMVFQDPMGSLDPRQSVESLLVEGMRAHGLAKDDQATAKRLRQLLADVGLPAAALKKYPHEFSGGQRQRIGIARALSVQPKLIVADEPVSALDVSVQAQVINLLEQLQEEYGLTYLVVAHDLAVVRHISDRIGVMYLGGLVEEASADDLYAAPLHPYTRALLSAVPVPDPTIEDTREQILLVGDLPSPSNPPPGCRFHTRCPWRQETRCDDERPQLRVVDVPGVPASHRVACHWTEQIAGGEIQPHHVDATATAPEDYDEDDSYGPLSTKSIEDDPYSSGSETWPTGAG
;
A
#
# COMPACT_ATOMS: atom_id res chain seq x y z
N MET A 1 9.15 2.30 -35.50
CA MET A 1 9.30 1.33 -34.41
C MET A 1 7.89 0.90 -34.04
N THR A 2 7.51 -0.30 -34.40
CA THR A 2 6.14 -0.84 -34.23
C THR A 2 5.97 -1.25 -32.78
N GLU A 3 5.07 -0.56 -32.06
CA GLU A 3 4.59 -0.99 -30.76
C GLU A 3 3.89 -2.34 -30.89
N THR A 4 4.47 -3.35 -30.30
CA THR A 4 3.83 -4.67 -30.16
C THR A 4 2.96 -4.62 -28.92
N THR A 5 1.70 -4.27 -29.09
CA THR A 5 0.65 -4.45 -28.09
C THR A 5 0.47 -5.93 -27.85
N PHE A 6 0.92 -6.43 -26.71
CA PHE A 6 0.59 -7.79 -26.24
C PHE A 6 -0.84 -7.81 -25.73
N GLU A 7 -1.77 -8.25 -26.59
CA GLU A 7 -3.10 -8.65 -26.13
C GLU A 7 -2.96 -9.94 -25.31
N ARG A 8 -3.21 -9.85 -24.00
CA ARG A 8 -3.41 -11.04 -23.16
C ARG A 8 -4.68 -11.76 -23.62
N PRO A 9 -4.67 -13.10 -23.79
CA PRO A 9 -5.84 -13.82 -24.27
C PRO A 9 -7.01 -13.67 -23.30
N ALA A 10 -8.15 -13.22 -23.83
CA ALA A 10 -9.42 -13.19 -23.13
C ALA A 10 -9.77 -14.62 -22.67
N ALA A 11 -9.95 -14.82 -21.36
CA ALA A 11 -10.33 -16.09 -20.78
C ALA A 11 -11.73 -16.49 -21.29
N ASN A 12 -11.80 -17.66 -21.92
CA ASN A 12 -13.04 -18.36 -22.27
C ASN A 12 -13.95 -18.42 -21.03
N GLY A 13 -15.15 -17.86 -21.07
CA GLY A 13 -16.34 -17.98 -20.23
C GLY A 13 -16.34 -18.79 -18.91
N GLN A 14 -15.20 -19.03 -18.29
CA GLN A 14 -15.04 -19.57 -16.95
C GLN A 14 -15.08 -18.41 -15.95
N GLU A 15 -15.73 -18.64 -14.81
CA GLU A 15 -15.65 -17.71 -13.67
C GLU A 15 -14.16 -17.35 -13.41
N PRO A 16 -13.85 -16.07 -13.14
CA PRO A 16 -12.48 -15.65 -12.91
C PRO A 16 -11.89 -16.48 -11.76
N ASP A 17 -10.72 -17.11 -11.99
CA ASP A 17 -9.99 -17.87 -10.94
C ASP A 17 -9.49 -16.90 -9.86
N VAL A 18 -10.28 -16.74 -8.80
CA VAL A 18 -10.00 -15.84 -7.69
C VAL A 18 -9.00 -16.50 -6.75
N LEU A 19 -7.81 -15.90 -6.61
CA LEU A 19 -6.81 -16.33 -5.63
C LEU A 19 -7.06 -15.76 -4.25
N VAL A 20 -7.42 -14.46 -4.16
CA VAL A 20 -7.70 -13.77 -2.89
C VAL A 20 -9.11 -13.23 -2.91
N ASP A 21 -9.90 -13.56 -1.89
CA ASP A 21 -11.26 -13.07 -1.68
C ASP A 21 -11.36 -12.46 -0.29
N VAL A 22 -11.56 -11.14 -0.23
CA VAL A 22 -11.67 -10.33 0.99
C VAL A 22 -13.10 -9.86 1.12
N ARG A 23 -13.76 -10.15 2.25
CA ARG A 23 -15.19 -9.81 2.47
C ARG A 23 -15.40 -9.11 3.79
N GLY A 24 -15.87 -7.87 3.72
CA GLY A 24 -16.24 -7.06 4.87
C GLY A 24 -15.11 -6.89 5.90
N VAL A 25 -13.84 -6.91 5.46
CA VAL A 25 -12.71 -6.91 6.36
C VAL A 25 -12.61 -5.58 7.10
N LYS A 26 -12.53 -5.69 8.44
CA LYS A 26 -12.25 -4.57 9.35
C LYS A 26 -10.99 -4.85 10.15
N VAL A 27 -10.20 -3.81 10.38
CA VAL A 27 -9.08 -3.79 11.32
C VAL A 27 -9.20 -2.54 12.17
N HIS A 28 -9.62 -2.73 13.40
CA HIS A 28 -9.85 -1.66 14.37
C HIS A 28 -8.87 -1.81 15.53
N PHE A 29 -7.98 -0.84 15.71
CA PHE A 29 -7.01 -0.84 16.80
C PHE A 29 -7.60 -0.14 18.02
N PRO A 30 -7.65 -0.79 19.21
CA PRO A 30 -8.18 -0.17 20.41
C PRO A 30 -7.25 0.94 20.93
N ILE A 31 -7.79 2.12 21.21
CA ILE A 31 -7.11 3.20 21.91
C ILE A 31 -7.28 2.95 23.41
N LYS A 32 -6.18 2.70 24.11
CA LYS A 32 -6.19 2.42 25.53
C LYS A 32 -5.67 3.60 26.33
N ARG A 33 -6.31 3.91 27.47
CA ARG A 33 -5.88 4.93 28.41
C ARG A 33 -5.83 4.31 29.81
N GLY A 34 -4.71 4.45 30.49
CA GLY A 34 -4.49 3.99 31.87
C GLY A 34 -3.06 3.53 32.08
N VAL A 35 -2.55 3.64 33.33
CA VAL A 35 -1.19 3.23 33.72
C VAL A 35 -1.21 1.86 34.42
N ILE A 36 -2.32 1.49 35.08
CA ILE A 36 -2.46 0.24 35.86
C ILE A 36 -3.61 -0.61 35.33
N LEU A 37 -4.70 0.01 34.85
CA LEU A 37 -5.85 -0.66 34.24
C LEU A 37 -6.11 -0.02 32.90
N ASP A 38 -5.79 -0.74 31.83
CA ASP A 38 -6.04 -0.32 30.45
C ASP A 38 -7.55 -0.25 30.17
N LYS A 39 -8.12 0.94 30.07
CA LYS A 39 -9.50 1.14 29.61
C LYS A 39 -9.49 1.51 28.13
N VAL A 40 -10.24 0.78 27.31
CA VAL A 40 -10.48 1.16 25.91
C VAL A 40 -11.36 2.40 25.89
N ILE A 41 -10.86 3.48 25.28
CA ILE A 41 -11.56 4.77 25.17
C ILE A 41 -12.04 5.07 23.75
N GLY A 42 -11.60 4.28 22.75
CA GLY A 42 -11.97 4.43 21.35
C GLY A 42 -11.24 3.42 20.48
N HIS A 43 -11.38 3.56 19.16
CA HIS A 43 -10.71 2.72 18.19
C HIS A 43 -10.15 3.57 17.04
N VAL A 44 -9.06 3.12 16.45
CA VAL A 44 -8.57 3.60 15.16
C VAL A 44 -9.12 2.66 14.09
N TYR A 45 -9.94 3.17 13.20
CA TYR A 45 -10.59 2.43 12.12
C TYR A 45 -9.68 2.38 10.88
N ALA A 46 -8.60 1.61 10.97
CA ALA A 46 -7.58 1.58 9.92
C ALA A 46 -8.08 0.93 8.62
N VAL A 47 -8.87 -0.14 8.72
CA VAL A 47 -9.64 -0.76 7.63
C VAL A 47 -11.04 -0.97 8.14
N ASP A 48 -12.04 -0.62 7.32
CA ASP A 48 -13.43 -0.62 7.80
C ASP A 48 -14.43 -1.03 6.72
N GLY A 49 -14.62 -2.33 6.58
CA GLY A 49 -15.58 -2.93 5.66
C GLY A 49 -15.09 -2.92 4.21
N VAL A 50 -13.92 -3.50 3.95
CA VAL A 50 -13.35 -3.62 2.61
C VAL A 50 -13.73 -4.96 2.00
N ASP A 51 -14.22 -4.91 0.76
CA ASP A 51 -14.46 -6.05 -0.12
C ASP A 51 -13.58 -5.91 -1.36
N LEU A 52 -12.71 -6.89 -1.63
CA LEU A 52 -11.93 -6.95 -2.86
C LEU A 52 -11.63 -8.39 -3.27
N GLN A 53 -11.38 -8.59 -4.55
CA GLN A 53 -10.95 -9.87 -5.10
C GLN A 53 -9.72 -9.67 -5.99
N ILE A 54 -8.74 -10.58 -5.87
CA ILE A 54 -7.56 -10.61 -6.73
C ILE A 54 -7.56 -11.95 -7.48
N ARG A 55 -7.46 -11.87 -8.80
CA ARG A 55 -7.44 -13.06 -9.67
C ARG A 55 -6.03 -13.66 -9.67
N ARG A 56 -5.96 -14.94 -9.96
CA ARG A 56 -4.66 -15.61 -10.11
C ARG A 56 -3.87 -15.02 -11.28
N GLY A 57 -2.59 -14.71 -11.04
CA GLY A 57 -1.71 -14.10 -12.04
C GLY A 57 -1.97 -12.61 -12.29
N GLU A 58 -2.90 -12.00 -11.53
CA GLU A 58 -3.22 -10.56 -11.61
C GLU A 58 -2.28 -9.74 -10.72
N THR A 59 -1.92 -8.55 -11.17
CA THR A 59 -1.38 -7.50 -10.30
C THR A 59 -2.50 -6.53 -9.93
N TYR A 60 -2.89 -6.53 -8.66
CA TYR A 60 -3.85 -5.58 -8.11
C TYR A 60 -3.10 -4.43 -7.42
N GLY A 61 -3.28 -3.21 -7.92
CA GLY A 61 -2.75 -1.99 -7.33
C GLY A 61 -3.67 -1.44 -6.24
N LEU A 62 -3.14 -1.06 -5.09
CA LEU A 62 -3.87 -0.40 -4.02
C LEU A 62 -3.25 0.97 -3.74
N VAL A 63 -3.98 2.04 -4.03
CA VAL A 63 -3.49 3.42 -3.95
C VAL A 63 -4.32 4.28 -3.00
N GLY A 64 -3.76 5.40 -2.57
CA GLY A 64 -4.42 6.39 -1.70
C GLY A 64 -3.40 7.15 -0.86
N GLU A 65 -3.84 8.18 -0.14
CA GLU A 65 -2.99 9.00 0.74
C GLU A 65 -2.33 8.16 1.85
N SER A 66 -1.20 8.66 2.38
CA SER A 66 -0.54 8.02 3.54
C SER A 66 -1.50 7.95 4.73
N GLY A 67 -1.48 6.84 5.47
CA GLY A 67 -2.37 6.65 6.63
C GLY A 67 -3.80 6.22 6.30
N CYS A 68 -4.21 6.04 5.02
CA CYS A 68 -5.57 5.62 4.68
C CYS A 68 -5.87 4.13 4.92
N GLY A 69 -4.87 3.32 5.36
CA GLY A 69 -5.07 1.92 5.75
C GLY A 69 -4.55 0.86 4.78
N LYS A 70 -3.89 1.22 3.67
CA LYS A 70 -3.38 0.30 2.63
C LYS A 70 -2.48 -0.82 3.18
N SER A 71 -1.39 -0.44 3.87
CA SER A 71 -0.45 -1.40 4.45
C SER A 71 -1.12 -2.28 5.51
N THR A 72 -2.09 -1.73 6.26
CA THR A 72 -2.87 -2.50 7.22
C THR A 72 -3.73 -3.55 6.52
N LEU A 73 -4.38 -3.19 5.40
CA LEU A 73 -5.15 -4.16 4.60
C LEU A 73 -4.24 -5.26 4.03
N GLY A 74 -3.07 -4.90 3.49
CA GLY A 74 -2.09 -5.89 3.02
C GLY A 74 -1.65 -6.86 4.13
N LYS A 75 -1.37 -6.35 5.33
CA LYS A 75 -1.04 -7.17 6.52
C LYS A 75 -2.21 -8.03 6.98
N ALA A 76 -3.45 -7.52 6.89
CA ALA A 76 -4.64 -8.27 7.23
C ALA A 76 -4.88 -9.44 6.27
N ILE A 77 -4.69 -9.24 4.97
CA ILE A 77 -4.77 -10.30 3.95
C ILE A 77 -3.79 -11.44 4.26
N LEU A 78 -2.57 -11.13 4.71
CA LEU A 78 -1.57 -12.13 5.09
C LEU A 78 -1.71 -12.66 6.52
N ASN A 79 -2.76 -12.25 7.24
CA ASN A 79 -2.94 -12.56 8.66
C ASN A 79 -1.69 -12.27 9.52
N LEU A 80 -0.98 -11.19 9.17
CA LEU A 80 0.08 -10.59 10.01
C LEU A 80 -0.54 -9.66 11.04
N GLU A 81 -1.61 -8.97 10.66
CA GLU A 81 -2.50 -8.19 11.51
C GLU A 81 -3.90 -8.81 11.38
N PRO A 82 -4.35 -9.61 12.34
CA PRO A 82 -5.61 -10.33 12.21
C PRO A 82 -6.80 -9.38 12.04
N PRO A 83 -7.73 -9.64 11.10
CA PRO A 83 -8.94 -8.85 10.98
C PRO A 83 -9.76 -8.88 12.29
N THR A 84 -10.34 -7.73 12.64
CA THR A 84 -11.30 -7.62 13.75
C THR A 84 -12.64 -8.23 13.37
N GLU A 85 -13.04 -8.05 12.11
CA GLU A 85 -14.25 -8.62 11.52
C GLU A 85 -14.01 -8.94 10.04
N GLY A 86 -14.92 -9.71 9.44
CA GLY A 86 -14.84 -10.12 8.04
C GLY A 86 -14.03 -11.40 7.83
N SER A 87 -13.77 -11.73 6.57
CA SER A 87 -13.02 -12.94 6.19
C SER A 87 -12.04 -12.66 5.07
N VAL A 88 -10.94 -13.43 5.07
CA VAL A 88 -9.94 -13.42 4.01
C VAL A 88 -9.69 -14.84 3.57
N THR A 89 -10.01 -15.13 2.31
CA THR A 89 -9.76 -16.44 1.71
C THR A 89 -8.63 -16.35 0.69
N ILE A 90 -7.62 -17.21 0.81
CA ILE A 90 -6.52 -17.34 -0.16
C ILE A 90 -6.52 -18.77 -0.67
N ASP A 91 -6.62 -18.94 -1.99
CA ASP A 91 -6.67 -20.25 -2.65
C ASP A 91 -7.73 -21.19 -2.04
N GLY A 92 -8.93 -20.64 -1.76
CA GLY A 92 -10.05 -21.36 -1.16
C GLY A 92 -9.96 -21.60 0.33
N VAL A 93 -8.88 -21.15 1.01
CA VAL A 93 -8.67 -21.35 2.46
C VAL A 93 -8.89 -20.04 3.22
N ASP A 94 -9.77 -20.03 4.22
CA ASP A 94 -9.94 -18.89 5.12
C ASP A 94 -8.73 -18.77 6.06
N VAL A 95 -7.83 -17.82 5.70
CA VAL A 95 -6.58 -17.62 6.45
C VAL A 95 -6.77 -16.88 7.76
N ALA A 96 -7.87 -16.13 7.91
CA ALA A 96 -8.17 -15.41 9.15
C ALA A 96 -8.48 -16.37 10.31
N SER A 97 -9.03 -17.54 9.99
CA SER A 97 -9.34 -18.59 10.97
C SER A 97 -8.15 -19.45 11.38
N LEU A 98 -7.06 -19.45 10.57
CA LEU A 98 -5.89 -20.31 10.81
C LEU A 98 -5.04 -19.81 11.98
N LYS A 99 -4.49 -20.78 12.75
CA LYS A 99 -3.58 -20.50 13.88
C LYS A 99 -2.43 -21.52 13.93
N GLY A 100 -1.35 -21.14 14.61
CA GLY A 100 -0.23 -22.02 14.91
C GLY A 100 0.37 -22.68 13.66
N GLU A 101 0.48 -24.00 13.69
CA GLU A 101 1.15 -24.78 12.63
C GLU A 101 0.41 -24.74 11.29
N GLN A 102 -0.92 -24.64 11.28
CA GLN A 102 -1.71 -24.54 10.04
C GLN A 102 -1.39 -23.23 9.31
N LEU A 103 -1.41 -22.10 10.03
CA LEU A 103 -1.02 -20.80 9.48
C LEU A 103 0.44 -20.81 9.04
N ARG A 104 1.35 -21.38 9.84
CA ARG A 104 2.77 -21.50 9.49
C ARG A 104 2.97 -22.22 8.16
N ARG A 105 2.27 -23.33 7.93
CA ARG A 105 2.34 -24.09 6.66
C ARG A 105 1.81 -23.30 5.48
N MET A 106 0.73 -22.56 5.68
CA MET A 106 0.09 -21.78 4.63
C MET A 106 0.94 -20.56 4.22
N ARG A 107 1.74 -20.00 5.15
CA ARG A 107 2.59 -18.82 4.89
C ARG A 107 3.61 -18.98 3.77
N LYS A 108 3.94 -20.22 3.36
CA LYS A 108 4.77 -20.41 2.15
C LYS A 108 4.07 -19.91 0.88
N ASP A 109 2.73 -20.02 0.82
CA ASP A 109 1.95 -19.71 -0.38
C ASP A 109 1.70 -18.20 -0.55
N PHE A 110 1.94 -17.40 0.50
CA PHE A 110 1.83 -15.93 0.45
C PHE A 110 2.95 -15.27 1.26
N GLN A 111 3.57 -14.26 0.66
CA GLN A 111 4.73 -13.58 1.21
C GLN A 111 4.54 -12.07 1.17
N MET A 112 5.36 -11.33 1.93
CA MET A 112 5.39 -9.88 1.96
C MET A 112 6.77 -9.35 1.58
N VAL A 113 6.78 -8.35 0.71
CA VAL A 113 7.92 -7.47 0.48
C VAL A 113 7.61 -6.16 1.20
N PHE A 114 8.45 -5.81 2.19
CA PHE A 114 8.21 -4.68 3.08
C PHE A 114 8.73 -3.36 2.48
N GLN A 115 8.15 -2.26 2.91
CA GLN A 115 8.49 -0.89 2.54
C GLN A 115 9.94 -0.52 2.86
N ASP A 116 10.44 -0.93 4.02
CA ASP A 116 11.82 -0.68 4.45
C ASP A 116 12.71 -1.92 4.23
N PRO A 117 13.57 -1.91 3.19
CA PRO A 117 14.50 -3.01 2.95
C PRO A 117 15.55 -3.17 4.05
N MET A 118 15.87 -2.08 4.80
CA MET A 118 16.85 -2.12 5.90
C MET A 118 16.27 -2.83 7.11
N GLY A 119 15.08 -2.43 7.55
CA GLY A 119 14.41 -3.03 8.72
C GLY A 119 13.91 -4.45 8.46
N SER A 120 13.76 -4.86 7.20
CA SER A 120 13.27 -6.19 6.85
C SER A 120 14.34 -7.28 6.80
N LEU A 121 15.63 -6.92 6.70
CA LEU A 121 16.76 -7.85 6.61
C LEU A 121 17.60 -7.77 7.88
N ASP A 122 17.82 -8.90 8.58
CA ASP A 122 18.73 -8.92 9.73
C ASP A 122 20.16 -8.60 9.28
N PRO A 123 20.77 -7.46 9.71
CA PRO A 123 22.09 -7.03 9.27
C PRO A 123 23.22 -7.95 9.70
N ARG A 124 22.97 -8.88 10.63
CA ARG A 124 23.94 -9.85 11.15
C ARG A 124 23.97 -11.14 10.35
N GLN A 125 22.98 -11.35 9.47
CA GLN A 125 22.89 -12.54 8.63
C GLN A 125 23.44 -12.26 7.23
N SER A 126 24.16 -13.27 6.65
CA SER A 126 24.52 -13.22 5.23
C SER A 126 23.28 -13.37 4.35
N VAL A 127 23.36 -12.92 3.10
CA VAL A 127 22.29 -13.09 2.11
C VAL A 127 21.91 -14.57 1.97
N GLU A 128 22.88 -15.48 1.96
CA GLU A 128 22.63 -16.92 1.94
C GLU A 128 21.76 -17.36 3.12
N SER A 129 22.10 -16.94 4.35
CA SER A 129 21.33 -17.28 5.55
C SER A 129 19.90 -16.75 5.47
N LEU A 130 19.70 -15.49 5.05
CA LEU A 130 18.39 -14.86 4.88
C LEU A 130 17.49 -15.60 3.87
N LEU A 131 18.06 -16.04 2.75
CA LEU A 131 17.30 -16.76 1.72
C LEU A 131 16.97 -18.20 2.15
N VAL A 132 17.90 -18.88 2.83
CA VAL A 132 17.72 -20.27 3.28
C VAL A 132 16.77 -20.38 4.46
N GLU A 133 16.64 -19.36 5.32
CA GLU A 133 15.80 -19.37 6.52
C GLU A 133 14.36 -19.78 6.21
N GLY A 134 13.72 -19.10 5.25
CA GLY A 134 12.36 -19.43 4.81
C GLY A 134 12.27 -20.84 4.21
N MET A 135 13.24 -21.21 3.38
CA MET A 135 13.30 -22.56 2.79
C MET A 135 13.39 -23.66 3.86
N ARG A 136 14.22 -23.47 4.90
CA ARG A 136 14.35 -24.40 6.02
C ARG A 136 13.07 -24.48 6.85
N ALA A 137 12.47 -23.34 7.16
CA ALA A 137 11.22 -23.26 7.93
C ALA A 137 10.08 -24.06 7.29
N HIS A 138 10.08 -24.15 5.95
CA HIS A 138 9.07 -24.88 5.17
C HIS A 138 9.55 -26.24 4.63
N GLY A 139 10.74 -26.70 5.03
CA GLY A 139 11.28 -28.01 4.64
C GLY A 139 11.68 -28.11 3.16
N LEU A 140 11.99 -26.99 2.51
CA LEU A 140 12.40 -26.90 1.10
C LEU A 140 13.93 -27.02 0.93
N ALA A 141 14.72 -26.83 1.98
CA ALA A 141 16.17 -26.95 2.00
C ALA A 141 16.61 -28.29 2.59
N LYS A 142 16.27 -29.40 1.90
CA LYS A 142 16.59 -30.77 2.35
C LYS A 142 17.90 -31.30 1.80
N ASP A 143 18.31 -30.84 0.64
CA ASP A 143 19.55 -31.23 -0.05
C ASP A 143 20.41 -29.96 -0.25
N ASP A 144 21.67 -30.04 0.20
CA ASP A 144 22.58 -28.88 0.18
C ASP A 144 22.93 -28.48 -1.25
N GLN A 145 23.10 -29.44 -2.17
CA GLN A 145 23.45 -29.12 -3.57
C GLN A 145 22.27 -28.49 -4.31
N ALA A 146 21.06 -29.02 -4.14
CA ALA A 146 19.84 -28.46 -4.70
C ALA A 146 19.54 -27.09 -4.13
N THR A 147 19.73 -26.91 -2.81
CA THR A 147 19.58 -25.62 -2.13
C THR A 147 20.57 -24.59 -2.68
N ALA A 148 21.85 -24.94 -2.80
CA ALA A 148 22.87 -24.05 -3.35
C ALA A 148 22.60 -23.67 -4.82
N LYS A 149 22.04 -24.60 -5.62
CA LYS A 149 21.62 -24.31 -7.00
C LYS A 149 20.45 -23.32 -6.99
N ARG A 150 19.42 -23.54 -6.15
CA ARG A 150 18.26 -22.66 -6.05
C ARG A 150 18.64 -21.25 -5.59
N LEU A 151 19.54 -21.10 -4.63
CA LEU A 151 20.02 -19.81 -4.15
C LEU A 151 20.73 -19.00 -5.27
N ARG A 152 21.57 -19.65 -6.08
CA ARG A 152 22.20 -18.99 -7.23
C ARG A 152 21.15 -18.54 -8.25
N GLN A 153 20.16 -19.38 -8.50
CA GLN A 153 19.06 -19.05 -9.40
C GLN A 153 18.27 -17.83 -8.88
N LEU A 154 17.87 -17.83 -7.61
CA LEU A 154 17.17 -16.70 -7.01
C LEU A 154 17.93 -15.38 -7.13
N LEU A 155 19.25 -15.40 -6.94
CA LEU A 155 20.05 -14.20 -7.14
C LEU A 155 20.11 -13.78 -8.62
N ALA A 156 20.23 -14.74 -9.52
CA ALA A 156 20.21 -14.46 -10.96
C ALA A 156 18.85 -13.86 -11.39
N ASP A 157 17.73 -14.42 -10.90
CA ASP A 157 16.38 -13.96 -11.17
C ASP A 157 16.17 -12.49 -10.77
N VAL A 158 16.81 -12.05 -9.65
CA VAL A 158 16.74 -10.65 -9.22
C VAL A 158 17.91 -9.79 -9.72
N GLY A 159 18.72 -10.30 -10.66
CA GLY A 159 19.83 -9.56 -11.27
C GLY A 159 21.02 -9.32 -10.35
N LEU A 160 21.27 -10.20 -9.37
CA LEU A 160 22.41 -10.14 -8.46
C LEU A 160 23.43 -11.26 -8.74
N PRO A 161 24.75 -10.99 -8.62
CA PRO A 161 25.76 -12.01 -8.83
C PRO A 161 25.77 -13.04 -7.69
N ALA A 162 26.11 -14.29 -7.99
CA ALA A 162 26.19 -15.38 -7.00
C ALA A 162 27.14 -15.08 -5.81
N ALA A 163 28.16 -14.25 -6.01
CA ALA A 163 29.07 -13.80 -4.95
C ALA A 163 28.34 -13.01 -3.83
N ALA A 164 27.16 -12.45 -4.12
CA ALA A 164 26.33 -11.74 -3.15
C ALA A 164 25.86 -12.65 -1.98
N LEU A 165 25.80 -13.97 -2.16
CA LEU A 165 25.41 -14.91 -1.09
C LEU A 165 26.25 -14.77 0.19
N LYS A 166 27.53 -14.48 0.05
CA LYS A 166 28.47 -14.38 1.18
C LYS A 166 28.51 -13.01 1.84
N LYS A 167 27.83 -12.02 1.27
CA LYS A 167 27.79 -10.64 1.75
C LYS A 167 26.65 -10.42 2.73
N TYR A 168 26.73 -9.29 3.46
CA TYR A 168 25.75 -8.83 4.44
C TYR A 168 24.92 -7.67 3.89
N PRO A 169 23.67 -7.43 4.37
CA PRO A 169 22.80 -6.39 3.86
C PRO A 169 23.40 -4.99 3.80
N HIS A 170 24.25 -4.62 4.76
CA HIS A 170 24.89 -3.30 4.82
C HIS A 170 25.91 -3.06 3.68
N GLU A 171 26.37 -4.11 2.98
CA GLU A 171 27.29 -4.01 1.83
C GLU A 171 26.60 -3.69 0.51
N PHE A 172 25.26 -3.51 0.50
CA PHE A 172 24.46 -3.32 -0.70
C PHE A 172 23.78 -1.93 -0.73
N SER A 173 23.53 -1.43 -1.94
CA SER A 173 22.69 -0.25 -2.14
C SER A 173 21.22 -0.51 -1.77
N GLY A 174 20.40 0.54 -1.63
CA GLY A 174 18.98 0.42 -1.35
C GLY A 174 18.25 -0.49 -2.34
N GLY A 175 18.44 -0.26 -3.64
CA GLY A 175 17.82 -1.08 -4.69
C GLY A 175 18.31 -2.53 -4.70
N GLN A 176 19.59 -2.79 -4.37
CA GLN A 176 20.09 -4.15 -4.22
C GLN A 176 19.50 -4.86 -3.01
N ARG A 177 19.29 -4.17 -1.88
CA ARG A 177 18.60 -4.72 -0.70
C ARG A 177 17.15 -5.04 -1.01
N GLN A 178 16.47 -4.18 -1.78
CA GLN A 178 15.11 -4.46 -2.24
C GLN A 178 15.06 -5.75 -3.07
N ARG A 179 16.00 -5.94 -4.00
CA ARG A 179 16.11 -7.17 -4.79
C ARG A 179 16.39 -8.41 -3.91
N ILE A 180 17.15 -8.28 -2.83
CA ILE A 180 17.36 -9.35 -1.84
C ILE A 180 16.06 -9.65 -1.10
N GLY A 181 15.29 -8.63 -0.71
CA GLY A 181 13.97 -8.79 -0.10
C GLY A 181 12.98 -9.54 -1.01
N ILE A 182 12.97 -9.21 -2.31
CA ILE A 182 12.19 -9.91 -3.34
C ILE A 182 12.66 -11.37 -3.47
N ALA A 183 13.98 -11.62 -3.56
CA ALA A 183 14.54 -12.97 -3.63
C ALA A 183 14.18 -13.81 -2.39
N ARG A 184 14.14 -13.20 -1.19
CA ARG A 184 13.69 -13.84 0.04
C ARG A 184 12.22 -14.26 -0.03
N ALA A 185 11.34 -13.39 -0.52
CA ALA A 185 9.94 -13.74 -0.73
C ALA A 185 9.78 -14.90 -1.71
N LEU A 186 10.54 -14.90 -2.83
CA LEU A 186 10.54 -15.94 -3.85
C LEU A 186 11.12 -17.28 -3.39
N SER A 187 11.92 -17.29 -2.32
CA SER A 187 12.65 -18.49 -1.88
C SER A 187 11.73 -19.65 -1.52
N VAL A 188 10.52 -19.37 -1.07
CA VAL A 188 9.50 -20.35 -0.68
C VAL A 188 8.49 -20.66 -1.78
N GLN A 189 8.63 -20.08 -2.98
CA GLN A 189 7.75 -20.26 -4.15
C GLN A 189 6.29 -19.90 -3.84
N PRO A 190 6.01 -18.63 -3.48
CA PRO A 190 4.67 -18.19 -3.13
C PRO A 190 3.76 -18.10 -4.37
N LYS A 191 2.44 -18.11 -4.14
CA LYS A 191 1.40 -17.82 -5.14
C LYS A 191 1.02 -16.34 -5.13
N LEU A 192 1.09 -15.70 -3.94
CA LEU A 192 0.77 -14.30 -3.70
C LEU A 192 1.96 -13.58 -3.06
N ILE A 193 2.27 -12.40 -3.57
CA ILE A 193 3.18 -11.45 -2.92
C ILE A 193 2.45 -10.14 -2.67
N VAL A 194 2.39 -9.71 -1.42
CA VAL A 194 1.99 -8.36 -1.05
C VAL A 194 3.24 -7.49 -1.02
N ALA A 195 3.36 -6.56 -1.95
CA ALA A 195 4.46 -5.61 -2.03
C ALA A 195 4.01 -4.27 -1.44
N ASP A 196 4.45 -3.97 -0.22
CA ASP A 196 4.09 -2.75 0.50
C ASP A 196 5.12 -1.66 0.17
N GLU A 197 4.71 -0.69 -0.64
CA GLU A 197 5.54 0.42 -1.14
C GLU A 197 6.93 -0.02 -1.64
N PRO A 198 7.03 -0.99 -2.55
CA PRO A 198 8.28 -1.68 -2.86
C PRO A 198 9.37 -0.79 -3.47
N VAL A 199 9.04 0.46 -3.83
CA VAL A 199 9.97 1.39 -4.50
C VAL A 199 10.04 2.78 -3.87
N SER A 200 9.27 3.07 -2.81
CA SER A 200 9.12 4.41 -2.23
C SER A 200 10.43 5.04 -1.72
N ALA A 201 11.38 4.23 -1.27
CA ALA A 201 12.67 4.66 -0.74
C ALA A 201 13.82 4.64 -1.78
N LEU A 202 13.49 4.52 -3.08
CA LEU A 202 14.48 4.35 -4.16
C LEU A 202 14.46 5.54 -5.13
N ASP A 203 15.60 5.79 -5.77
CA ASP A 203 15.71 6.76 -6.86
C ASP A 203 14.86 6.33 -8.07
N VAL A 204 14.33 7.29 -8.83
CA VAL A 204 13.40 7.05 -9.97
C VAL A 204 13.93 6.00 -10.96
N SER A 205 15.22 6.03 -11.30
CA SER A 205 15.83 5.06 -12.21
C SER A 205 15.86 3.64 -11.64
N VAL A 206 16.05 3.51 -10.32
CA VAL A 206 16.05 2.23 -9.61
C VAL A 206 14.63 1.74 -9.39
N GLN A 207 13.65 2.64 -9.18
CA GLN A 207 12.23 2.29 -9.12
C GLN A 207 11.79 1.56 -10.38
N ALA A 208 12.06 2.14 -11.58
CA ALA A 208 11.72 1.50 -12.85
C ALA A 208 12.35 0.10 -12.99
N GLN A 209 13.59 -0.08 -12.56
CA GLN A 209 14.25 -1.39 -12.60
C GLN A 209 13.60 -2.43 -11.68
N VAL A 210 13.09 -2.01 -10.50
CA VAL A 210 12.41 -2.92 -9.57
C VAL A 210 11.01 -3.26 -10.08
N ILE A 211 10.30 -2.32 -10.69
CA ILE A 211 8.99 -2.55 -11.30
C ILE A 211 9.11 -3.55 -12.45
N ASN A 212 10.02 -3.33 -13.41
CA ASN A 212 10.25 -4.26 -14.51
C ASN A 212 10.67 -5.65 -14.01
N LEU A 213 11.43 -5.71 -12.91
CA LEU A 213 11.78 -6.98 -12.27
C LEU A 213 10.54 -7.71 -11.73
N LEU A 214 9.62 -7.01 -11.07
CA LEU A 214 8.38 -7.62 -10.55
C LEU A 214 7.51 -8.16 -11.68
N GLU A 215 7.38 -7.45 -12.80
CA GLU A 215 6.67 -7.89 -14.00
C GLU A 215 7.31 -9.15 -14.60
N GLN A 216 8.64 -9.13 -14.79
CA GLN A 216 9.37 -10.32 -15.29
C GLN A 216 9.14 -11.52 -14.39
N LEU A 217 9.22 -11.36 -13.07
CA LEU A 217 9.00 -12.44 -12.11
C LEU A 217 7.55 -12.94 -12.10
N GLN A 218 6.57 -12.04 -12.34
CA GLN A 218 5.18 -12.42 -12.49
C GLN A 218 4.99 -13.36 -13.69
N GLU A 219 5.55 -13.00 -14.83
CA GLU A 219 5.47 -13.83 -16.04
C GLU A 219 6.20 -15.18 -15.88
N GLU A 220 7.42 -15.17 -15.30
CA GLU A 220 8.25 -16.36 -15.17
C GLU A 220 7.69 -17.37 -14.15
N TYR A 221 7.16 -16.87 -13.02
CA TYR A 221 6.71 -17.70 -11.91
C TYR A 221 5.19 -17.81 -11.78
N GLY A 222 4.40 -17.10 -12.60
CA GLY A 222 2.95 -17.07 -12.52
C GLY A 222 2.46 -16.44 -11.21
N LEU A 223 3.15 -15.40 -10.73
CA LEU A 223 2.86 -14.77 -9.44
C LEU A 223 1.60 -13.90 -9.49
N THR A 224 0.93 -13.80 -8.37
CA THR A 224 -0.13 -12.82 -8.13
C THR A 224 0.41 -11.75 -7.21
N TYR A 225 0.13 -10.48 -7.52
CA TYR A 225 0.59 -9.36 -6.69
C TYR A 225 -0.57 -8.55 -6.12
N LEU A 226 -0.41 -8.10 -4.87
CA LEU A 226 -1.04 -6.91 -4.33
C LEU A 226 0.06 -5.86 -4.13
N VAL A 227 0.07 -4.82 -4.96
CA VAL A 227 1.04 -3.73 -4.89
C VAL A 227 0.41 -2.54 -4.19
N VAL A 228 0.89 -2.22 -3.01
CA VAL A 228 0.51 -1.01 -2.26
C VAL A 228 1.47 0.10 -2.64
N ALA A 229 0.96 1.24 -3.09
CA ALA A 229 1.77 2.41 -3.38
C ALA A 229 0.99 3.72 -3.11
N HIS A 230 1.73 4.81 -2.96
CA HIS A 230 1.15 6.15 -2.93
C HIS A 230 1.32 6.86 -4.29
N ASP A 231 2.25 6.39 -5.13
CA ASP A 231 2.49 6.93 -6.46
C ASP A 231 1.63 6.20 -7.50
N LEU A 232 0.69 6.94 -8.07
CA LEU A 232 -0.21 6.46 -9.11
C LEU A 232 0.52 6.11 -10.40
N ALA A 233 1.59 6.83 -10.78
CA ALA A 233 2.34 6.54 -12.00
C ALA A 233 2.97 5.14 -11.97
N VAL A 234 3.54 4.76 -10.80
CA VAL A 234 4.09 3.42 -10.58
C VAL A 234 3.02 2.34 -10.73
N VAL A 235 1.86 2.56 -10.08
CA VAL A 235 0.78 1.57 -10.07
C VAL A 235 0.14 1.41 -11.45
N ARG A 236 0.02 2.48 -12.22
CA ARG A 236 -0.47 2.42 -13.60
C ARG A 236 0.32 1.45 -14.47
N HIS A 237 1.65 1.44 -14.30
CA HIS A 237 2.54 0.64 -15.15
C HIS A 237 2.42 -0.85 -14.87
N ILE A 238 2.35 -1.24 -13.59
CA ILE A 238 2.42 -2.65 -13.19
C ILE A 238 1.06 -3.32 -12.99
N SER A 239 -0.03 -2.55 -12.79
CA SER A 239 -1.30 -3.11 -12.33
C SER A 239 -2.27 -3.40 -13.45
N ASP A 240 -2.95 -4.55 -13.39
CA ASP A 240 -4.10 -4.88 -14.23
C ASP A 240 -5.36 -4.15 -13.75
N ARG A 241 -5.57 -4.12 -12.43
CA ARG A 241 -6.68 -3.41 -11.76
C ARG A 241 -6.16 -2.59 -10.59
N ILE A 242 -6.88 -1.49 -10.30
CA ILE A 242 -6.51 -0.56 -9.22
C ILE A 242 -7.72 -0.34 -8.31
N GLY A 243 -7.48 -0.47 -7.00
CA GLY A 243 -8.39 -0.02 -5.96
C GLY A 243 -7.86 1.26 -5.33
N VAL A 244 -8.71 2.27 -5.26
CA VAL A 244 -8.41 3.54 -4.59
C VAL A 244 -8.99 3.50 -3.19
N MET A 245 -8.14 3.70 -2.20
CA MET A 245 -8.51 3.62 -0.78
C MET A 245 -8.47 4.99 -0.12
N TYR A 246 -9.53 5.33 0.60
CA TYR A 246 -9.63 6.54 1.39
C TYR A 246 -10.16 6.22 2.79
N LEU A 247 -9.45 6.65 3.82
CA LEU A 247 -9.83 6.55 5.24
C LEU A 247 -10.47 5.19 5.61
N GLY A 248 -9.76 4.10 5.33
CA GLY A 248 -10.13 2.72 5.69
C GLY A 248 -11.12 2.02 4.75
N GLY A 249 -11.57 2.64 3.65
CA GLY A 249 -12.49 2.03 2.70
C GLY A 249 -12.06 2.18 1.24
N LEU A 250 -12.48 1.27 0.37
CA LEU A 250 -12.36 1.42 -1.08
C LEU A 250 -13.41 2.42 -1.57
N VAL A 251 -12.96 3.40 -2.35
CA VAL A 251 -13.83 4.45 -2.92
C VAL A 251 -14.03 4.28 -4.43
N GLU A 252 -13.06 3.68 -5.12
CA GLU A 252 -13.15 3.37 -6.55
C GLU A 252 -12.32 2.15 -6.89
N GLU A 253 -12.76 1.35 -7.87
CA GLU A 253 -12.05 0.20 -8.40
C GLU A 253 -12.36 0.01 -9.87
N ALA A 254 -11.30 -0.10 -10.68
CA ALA A 254 -11.42 -0.32 -12.12
C ALA A 254 -10.17 -1.01 -12.68
N SER A 255 -10.18 -1.35 -13.99
CA SER A 255 -8.92 -1.64 -14.69
C SER A 255 -8.00 -0.42 -14.63
N ALA A 256 -6.69 -0.62 -14.71
CA ALA A 256 -5.75 0.50 -14.70
C ALA A 256 -6.07 1.50 -15.81
N ASP A 257 -6.31 1.03 -17.03
CA ASP A 257 -6.61 1.88 -18.16
C ASP A 257 -7.92 2.68 -17.98
N ASP A 258 -8.99 2.03 -17.52
CA ASP A 258 -10.28 2.69 -17.30
C ASP A 258 -10.22 3.74 -16.18
N LEU A 259 -9.49 3.46 -15.10
CA LEU A 259 -9.33 4.40 -13.99
C LEU A 259 -8.63 5.69 -14.43
N TYR A 260 -7.62 5.57 -15.30
CA TYR A 260 -6.88 6.74 -15.80
C TYR A 260 -7.61 7.45 -16.93
N ALA A 261 -8.36 6.73 -17.76
CA ALA A 261 -9.14 7.32 -18.84
C ALA A 261 -10.37 8.08 -18.32
N ALA A 262 -11.05 7.53 -17.30
CA ALA A 262 -12.29 8.07 -16.76
C ALA A 262 -12.40 7.90 -15.24
N PRO A 263 -11.63 8.64 -14.43
CA PRO A 263 -11.80 8.61 -12.98
C PRO A 263 -13.17 9.19 -12.60
N LEU A 264 -13.90 8.47 -11.77
CA LEU A 264 -15.30 8.80 -11.46
C LEU A 264 -15.47 9.34 -10.04
N HIS A 265 -14.76 8.77 -9.04
CA HIS A 265 -14.84 9.27 -7.68
C HIS A 265 -14.13 10.63 -7.56
N PRO A 266 -14.72 11.64 -6.90
CA PRO A 266 -14.10 12.96 -6.71
C PRO A 266 -12.67 12.91 -6.14
N TYR A 267 -12.40 12.00 -5.20
CA TYR A 267 -11.06 11.82 -4.65
C TYR A 267 -10.07 11.28 -5.68
N THR A 268 -10.46 10.31 -6.50
CA THR A 268 -9.61 9.76 -7.57
C THR A 268 -9.27 10.83 -8.61
N ARG A 269 -10.27 11.65 -8.98
CA ARG A 269 -10.06 12.81 -9.87
C ARG A 269 -9.02 13.76 -9.32
N ALA A 270 -9.12 14.09 -8.03
CA ALA A 270 -8.15 14.95 -7.36
C ALA A 270 -6.74 14.32 -7.30
N LEU A 271 -6.63 13.05 -6.93
CA LEU A 271 -5.34 12.34 -6.93
C LEU A 271 -4.69 12.31 -8.31
N LEU A 272 -5.45 11.97 -9.35
CA LEU A 272 -4.94 11.92 -10.72
C LEU A 272 -4.63 13.33 -11.26
N SER A 273 -5.34 14.36 -10.83
CA SER A 273 -5.04 15.75 -11.21
C SER A 273 -3.69 16.23 -10.66
N ALA A 274 -3.20 15.64 -9.58
CA ALA A 274 -1.91 15.98 -8.97
C ALA A 274 -0.71 15.23 -9.58
N VAL A 275 -0.94 14.21 -10.44
CA VAL A 275 0.14 13.47 -11.11
C VAL A 275 0.69 14.31 -12.25
N PRO A 276 1.98 14.70 -12.27
CA PRO A 276 2.55 15.49 -13.36
C PRO A 276 2.49 14.76 -14.71
N VAL A 277 2.14 15.49 -15.77
CA VAL A 277 2.18 14.96 -17.13
C VAL A 277 3.51 15.40 -17.77
N PRO A 278 4.30 14.49 -18.37
CA PRO A 278 5.60 14.82 -18.94
C PRO A 278 5.51 15.62 -20.26
N ASP A 279 4.38 16.24 -20.56
CA ASP A 279 4.15 17.15 -21.69
C ASP A 279 3.86 18.56 -21.16
N PRO A 280 4.79 19.53 -21.33
CA PRO A 280 4.61 20.90 -20.85
C PRO A 280 3.37 21.62 -21.42
N THR A 281 2.97 21.27 -22.64
CA THR A 281 1.82 21.93 -23.30
C THR A 281 0.49 21.49 -22.71
N ILE A 282 0.44 20.30 -22.17
CA ILE A 282 -0.73 19.75 -21.46
C ILE A 282 -0.71 20.19 -19.99
N GLU A 283 0.45 20.16 -19.34
CA GLU A 283 0.59 20.52 -17.92
C GLU A 283 0.18 21.97 -17.66
N ASP A 284 0.57 22.92 -18.53
CA ASP A 284 0.23 24.35 -18.40
C ASP A 284 -1.27 24.65 -18.54
N THR A 285 -2.04 23.76 -19.17
CA THR A 285 -3.49 23.92 -19.40
C THR A 285 -4.36 23.12 -18.45
N ARG A 286 -3.76 22.27 -17.62
CA ARG A 286 -4.46 21.33 -16.75
C ARG A 286 -4.91 21.99 -15.45
N GLU A 287 -6.20 21.93 -15.16
CA GLU A 287 -6.74 22.33 -13.86
C GLU A 287 -6.42 21.27 -12.80
N GLN A 288 -5.63 21.64 -11.81
CA GLN A 288 -5.39 20.80 -10.64
C GLN A 288 -6.54 20.95 -9.65
N ILE A 289 -7.10 19.84 -9.20
CA ILE A 289 -8.13 19.81 -8.16
C ILE A 289 -7.44 19.79 -6.80
N LEU A 290 -7.34 20.98 -6.19
CA LEU A 290 -6.73 21.09 -4.86
C LEU A 290 -7.70 20.62 -3.80
N LEU A 291 -7.29 19.58 -3.05
CA LEU A 291 -8.02 19.13 -1.88
C LEU A 291 -7.72 20.06 -0.69
N VAL A 292 -8.75 20.66 -0.13
CA VAL A 292 -8.65 21.55 1.01
C VAL A 292 -8.80 20.75 2.31
N GLY A 293 -7.99 21.08 3.32
CA GLY A 293 -7.98 20.46 4.64
C GLY A 293 -7.17 19.16 4.73
N ASP A 294 -6.88 18.77 5.96
CA ASP A 294 -6.12 17.57 6.28
C ASP A 294 -6.96 16.30 6.15
N LEU A 295 -6.29 15.14 6.08
CA LEU A 295 -6.95 13.85 6.15
C LEU A 295 -7.63 13.72 7.53
N PRO A 296 -8.96 13.47 7.58
CA PRO A 296 -9.64 13.30 8.86
C PRO A 296 -9.05 12.17 9.69
N SER A 297 -9.14 12.29 11.03
CA SER A 297 -8.59 11.28 11.92
C SER A 297 -9.28 9.93 11.75
N PRO A 298 -8.54 8.83 11.55
CA PRO A 298 -9.12 7.49 11.50
C PRO A 298 -9.69 7.02 12.84
N SER A 299 -9.47 7.75 13.95
CA SER A 299 -10.10 7.48 15.24
C SER A 299 -11.49 8.13 15.38
N ASN A 300 -11.75 9.14 14.57
CA ASN A 300 -13.06 9.82 14.52
C ASN A 300 -13.41 10.10 13.03
N PRO A 301 -13.71 9.05 12.24
CA PRO A 301 -14.02 9.24 10.82
C PRO A 301 -15.32 10.04 10.66
N PRO A 302 -15.41 10.91 9.63
CA PRO A 302 -16.63 11.64 9.33
C PRO A 302 -17.82 10.69 9.13
N PRO A 303 -19.04 11.06 9.56
CA PRO A 303 -20.26 10.31 9.29
C PRO A 303 -20.55 10.31 7.78
N GLY A 304 -21.41 9.42 7.31
CA GLY A 304 -21.79 9.34 5.90
C GLY A 304 -20.61 9.01 4.98
N CYS A 305 -20.49 9.75 3.88
CA CYS A 305 -19.36 9.65 2.96
C CYS A 305 -18.10 10.19 3.62
N ARG A 306 -17.09 9.36 3.85
CA ARG A 306 -15.86 9.76 4.54
C ARG A 306 -15.08 10.87 3.85
N PHE A 307 -15.30 11.07 2.55
CA PHE A 307 -14.66 12.12 1.76
C PHE A 307 -15.44 13.43 1.74
N HIS A 308 -16.68 13.49 2.28
CA HIS A 308 -17.56 14.66 2.14
C HIS A 308 -16.93 15.97 2.64
N THR A 309 -16.11 15.93 3.70
CA THR A 309 -15.47 17.12 4.29
C THR A 309 -14.43 17.77 3.37
N ARG A 310 -13.91 17.03 2.38
CA ARG A 310 -12.90 17.51 1.41
C ARG A 310 -13.40 17.46 -0.04
N CYS A 311 -14.67 17.08 -0.24
CA CYS A 311 -15.22 16.83 -1.57
C CYS A 311 -15.70 18.11 -2.25
N PRO A 312 -15.12 18.55 -3.39
CA PRO A 312 -15.60 19.70 -4.13
C PRO A 312 -17.01 19.55 -4.70
N TRP A 313 -17.53 18.31 -4.81
CA TRP A 313 -18.89 18.02 -5.31
C TRP A 313 -19.85 17.60 -4.19
N ARG A 314 -19.54 17.91 -2.91
CA ARG A 314 -20.40 17.57 -1.78
C ARG A 314 -21.83 18.11 -1.98
N GLN A 315 -22.82 17.28 -1.68
CA GLN A 315 -24.23 17.64 -1.57
C GLN A 315 -24.65 17.46 -0.11
N GLU A 316 -25.19 18.50 0.50
CA GLU A 316 -25.59 18.57 1.92
C GLU A 316 -26.82 17.69 2.25
N THR A 317 -26.85 16.49 1.76
CA THR A 317 -27.91 15.51 1.96
C THR A 317 -27.29 14.16 2.30
N ARG A 318 -27.32 13.21 1.36
CA ARG A 318 -26.81 11.85 1.54
C ARG A 318 -25.30 11.80 1.85
N CYS A 319 -24.51 12.80 1.40
CA CYS A 319 -23.07 12.80 1.67
C CYS A 319 -22.75 12.87 3.17
N ASP A 320 -23.57 13.53 3.95
CA ASP A 320 -23.32 13.78 5.37
C ASP A 320 -23.81 12.63 6.26
N ASP A 321 -24.89 11.95 5.83
CA ASP A 321 -25.62 11.01 6.68
C ASP A 321 -25.48 9.54 6.24
N GLU A 322 -25.23 9.29 4.93
CA GLU A 322 -25.24 7.95 4.36
C GLU A 322 -23.87 7.56 3.79
N ARG A 323 -23.34 6.41 4.22
CA ARG A 323 -22.09 5.86 3.65
C ARG A 323 -22.36 5.24 2.28
N PRO A 324 -21.73 5.75 1.19
CA PRO A 324 -21.89 5.17 -0.13
C PRO A 324 -21.26 3.78 -0.20
N GLN A 325 -21.95 2.85 -0.87
CA GLN A 325 -21.42 1.51 -1.13
C GLN A 325 -20.63 1.49 -2.44
N LEU A 326 -19.58 0.68 -2.49
CA LEU A 326 -18.82 0.43 -3.73
C LEU A 326 -19.72 -0.37 -4.69
N ARG A 327 -20.23 0.29 -5.73
CA ARG A 327 -21.21 -0.26 -6.67
C ARG A 327 -20.82 -0.05 -8.12
N VAL A 328 -21.32 -0.87 -9.00
CA VAL A 328 -21.30 -0.61 -10.44
C VAL A 328 -22.10 0.67 -10.73
N VAL A 329 -21.61 1.49 -11.64
CA VAL A 329 -22.22 2.78 -12.01
C VAL A 329 -22.72 2.74 -13.45
N ASP A 330 -23.80 3.48 -13.73
CA ASP A 330 -24.39 3.61 -15.06
C ASP A 330 -23.93 4.94 -15.68
N VAL A 331 -22.70 4.94 -16.18
CA VAL A 331 -22.10 6.10 -16.88
C VAL A 331 -21.77 5.69 -18.30
N PRO A 332 -22.25 6.41 -19.33
CA PRO A 332 -22.00 6.09 -20.73
C PRO A 332 -20.50 5.96 -21.05
N GLY A 333 -20.12 4.85 -21.67
CA GLY A 333 -18.73 4.58 -22.05
C GLY A 333 -17.87 3.98 -20.93
N VAL A 334 -18.40 3.77 -19.73
CA VAL A 334 -17.70 3.17 -18.60
C VAL A 334 -18.05 1.68 -18.50
N PRO A 335 -17.06 0.77 -18.37
CA PRO A 335 -17.32 -0.67 -18.24
C PRO A 335 -18.04 -1.02 -16.94
N ALA A 336 -18.86 -2.09 -16.97
CA ALA A 336 -19.55 -2.62 -15.78
C ALA A 336 -18.60 -3.16 -14.69
N SER A 337 -17.31 -3.33 -14.99
CA SER A 337 -16.28 -3.67 -14.01
C SER A 337 -15.82 -2.48 -13.17
N HIS A 338 -16.15 -1.25 -13.57
CA HIS A 338 -15.83 -0.02 -12.86
C HIS A 338 -16.81 0.20 -11.71
N ARG A 339 -16.31 0.20 -10.47
CA ARG A 339 -17.11 0.34 -9.26
C ARG A 339 -16.72 1.61 -8.51
N VAL A 340 -17.70 2.33 -7.97
CA VAL A 340 -17.49 3.63 -7.30
C VAL A 340 -18.37 3.73 -6.05
N ALA A 341 -17.80 4.25 -4.97
CA ALA A 341 -18.48 4.53 -3.71
C ALA A 341 -18.84 6.03 -3.61
N CYS A 342 -19.69 6.50 -4.52
CA CYS A 342 -20.21 7.87 -4.50
C CYS A 342 -21.70 7.84 -4.82
N HIS A 343 -22.49 8.68 -4.11
CA HIS A 343 -23.94 8.79 -4.32
C HIS A 343 -24.29 9.48 -5.63
N TRP A 344 -23.40 10.36 -6.12
CA TRP A 344 -23.64 11.32 -7.18
C TRP A 344 -22.76 11.12 -8.41
N THR A 345 -22.15 9.95 -8.55
CA THR A 345 -21.20 9.66 -9.63
C THR A 345 -21.77 9.97 -11.01
N GLU A 346 -23.00 9.55 -11.29
CA GLU A 346 -23.64 9.70 -12.59
C GLU A 346 -23.90 11.19 -12.90
N GLN A 347 -24.40 11.95 -11.92
CA GLN A 347 -24.68 13.39 -12.06
C GLN A 347 -23.39 14.21 -12.17
N ILE A 348 -22.33 13.82 -11.45
CA ILE A 348 -21.02 14.46 -11.56
C ILE A 348 -20.39 14.17 -12.93
N ALA A 349 -20.49 12.92 -13.40
CA ALA A 349 -19.99 12.54 -14.72
C ALA A 349 -20.77 13.20 -15.85
N GLY A 350 -22.09 13.35 -15.70
CA GLY A 350 -22.96 14.06 -16.64
C GLY A 350 -22.85 15.59 -16.60
N GLY A 351 -22.09 16.14 -15.64
CA GLY A 351 -21.93 17.60 -15.51
C GLY A 351 -23.11 18.34 -14.87
N GLU A 352 -24.07 17.60 -14.29
CA GLU A 352 -25.22 18.19 -13.60
C GLU A 352 -24.83 18.80 -12.26
N ILE A 353 -23.82 18.22 -11.59
CA ILE A 353 -23.22 18.73 -10.35
C ILE A 353 -21.85 19.28 -10.65
N GLN A 354 -21.67 20.58 -10.46
CA GLN A 354 -20.39 21.28 -10.65
C GLN A 354 -19.59 21.33 -9.34
N PRO A 355 -18.26 21.38 -9.40
CA PRO A 355 -17.43 21.55 -8.20
C PRO A 355 -17.65 22.93 -7.58
N HIS A 356 -17.71 22.99 -6.27
CA HIS A 356 -17.75 24.23 -5.48
C HIS A 356 -16.49 24.38 -4.65
N HIS A 357 -16.21 25.60 -4.22
CA HIS A 357 -15.08 25.86 -3.33
C HIS A 357 -15.37 25.28 -1.93
N VAL A 358 -14.44 24.47 -1.39
CA VAL A 358 -14.56 23.93 -0.02
C VAL A 358 -13.80 24.86 0.92
N ASP A 359 -14.52 25.53 1.82
CA ASP A 359 -13.88 26.34 2.87
C ASP A 359 -13.27 25.46 3.94
N ALA A 360 -11.95 25.56 4.13
CA ALA A 360 -11.21 24.79 5.13
C ALA A 360 -11.64 25.08 6.58
N THR A 361 -12.31 26.20 6.82
CA THR A 361 -12.75 26.65 8.14
C THR A 361 -14.04 25.99 8.62
N ALA A 362 -14.80 25.36 7.73
CA ALA A 362 -16.10 24.75 8.08
C ALA A 362 -16.00 23.37 8.75
N THR A 363 -14.82 22.81 8.93
CA THR A 363 -14.63 21.41 9.37
C THR A 363 -13.90 21.23 10.71
N ALA A 364 -13.60 22.33 11.44
CA ALA A 364 -13.11 22.20 12.81
C ALA A 364 -14.31 21.88 13.72
N PRO A 365 -14.35 20.73 14.41
CA PRO A 365 -15.33 20.55 15.48
C PRO A 365 -15.07 21.60 16.56
N GLU A 366 -16.10 22.35 16.96
CA GLU A 366 -16.03 23.41 17.99
C GLU A 366 -15.79 22.90 19.42
N ASP A 367 -15.52 21.63 19.64
CA ASP A 367 -15.31 21.04 20.95
C ASP A 367 -13.93 20.36 21.05
N TYR A 368 -12.86 21.17 21.07
CA TYR A 368 -11.71 20.85 21.90
C TYR A 368 -11.87 21.63 23.20
N ASP A 369 -12.46 21.02 24.23
CA ASP A 369 -12.22 21.39 25.58
C ASP A 369 -10.71 21.33 25.82
N GLU A 370 -10.04 22.46 25.72
CA GLU A 370 -8.71 22.67 26.30
C GLU A 370 -8.85 22.47 27.80
N ASP A 371 -8.80 21.22 28.26
CA ASP A 371 -8.54 20.95 29.67
C ASP A 371 -7.08 21.32 29.94
N ASP A 372 -6.90 22.58 30.33
CA ASP A 372 -5.68 23.25 30.73
C ASP A 372 -5.05 22.59 31.97
N SER A 373 -4.65 21.31 31.88
CA SER A 373 -3.91 20.63 32.94
C SER A 373 -2.41 20.46 32.68
N TYR A 374 -1.90 20.98 31.56
CA TYR A 374 -0.46 21.16 31.37
C TYR A 374 -0.08 22.62 31.59
N GLY A 375 0.35 22.92 32.80
CA GLY A 375 1.00 24.19 33.11
C GLY A 375 2.18 24.45 32.17
N PRO A 376 2.54 25.73 31.92
CA PRO A 376 3.56 26.09 30.97
C PRO A 376 4.88 25.39 31.32
N LEU A 377 5.46 24.69 30.32
CA LEU A 377 6.81 24.17 30.41
C LEU A 377 7.73 25.35 30.79
N SER A 378 8.25 25.34 32.02
CA SER A 378 9.18 26.35 32.49
C SER A 378 10.39 26.33 31.55
N THR A 379 10.61 27.42 30.84
CA THR A 379 11.87 27.69 30.13
C THR A 379 12.95 27.89 31.21
N LYS A 380 13.51 26.77 31.69
CA LYS A 380 14.82 26.85 32.33
C LYS A 380 15.82 27.10 31.23
N SER A 381 16.43 28.26 31.27
CA SER A 381 17.56 28.67 30.48
C SER A 381 18.64 27.58 30.48
N ILE A 382 19.08 27.24 29.25
CA ILE A 382 20.23 26.37 28.99
C ILE A 382 21.49 27.19 29.34
N GLU A 383 21.80 27.31 30.63
CA GLU A 383 23.01 27.99 31.12
C GLU A 383 23.85 27.15 32.10
N ASP A 384 23.52 25.90 32.37
CA ASP A 384 24.33 25.01 33.19
C ASP A 384 24.55 23.64 32.53
N ASP A 385 25.34 23.62 31.45
CA ASP A 385 25.93 22.38 30.91
C ASP A 385 27.42 22.32 31.39
N PRO A 386 27.76 21.40 32.30
CA PRO A 386 29.12 21.31 32.86
C PRO A 386 30.16 20.73 31.86
N TYR A 387 29.82 20.53 30.60
CA TYR A 387 30.74 19.98 29.57
C TYR A 387 31.15 20.98 28.48
N SER A 388 30.91 22.28 28.66
CA SER A 388 31.30 23.31 27.67
C SER A 388 32.68 23.92 27.88
N SER A 389 33.68 23.23 28.46
CA SER A 389 35.06 23.70 28.55
C SER A 389 36.03 22.63 28.12
N GLY A 390 36.33 22.57 26.83
CA GLY A 390 37.41 21.72 26.25
C GLY A 390 37.78 22.21 24.87
N SER A 391 38.54 23.30 24.81
CA SER A 391 39.24 23.74 23.59
C SER A 391 40.38 22.75 23.27
N GLU A 392 40.19 21.83 22.34
CA GLU A 392 41.31 21.12 21.71
C GLU A 392 41.50 21.61 20.28
N THR A 393 42.59 22.34 20.11
CA THR A 393 43.18 22.78 18.84
C THR A 393 43.77 21.58 18.11
N TRP A 394 43.34 21.37 16.86
CA TRP A 394 43.92 20.40 15.94
C TRP A 394 45.21 20.97 15.33
N PRO A 395 46.36 20.25 15.34
CA PRO A 395 47.55 20.69 14.65
C PRO A 395 47.45 20.46 13.17
N THR A 396 47.65 21.52 12.38
CA THR A 396 47.99 21.46 10.97
C THR A 396 49.42 20.96 10.84
N GLY A 397 49.63 19.78 10.22
CA GLY A 397 50.91 19.23 9.89
C GLY A 397 50.96 18.81 8.44
N ALA A 398 51.73 19.54 7.67
CA ALA A 398 52.15 19.16 6.30
C ALA A 398 53.24 18.08 6.38
N GLY A 399 53.24 17.17 5.37
CA GLY A 399 54.24 16.15 5.14
C GLY A 399 53.77 15.19 4.07
#